data_a4d3cfb6d911b9491dc06eaf9bcab25a
#
_entry.id   a4d3cfb6d911b9491dc06eaf9bcab25a
#
_cell.length_a   1.000
_cell.length_b   1.000
_cell.length_c   1.000
_cell.angle_alpha   90.00
_cell.angle_beta   90.00
_cell.angle_gamma   90.00
#
_symmetry.space_group_name_H-M   'P 1'
#
loop_
_entity.id
_entity.type
_entity.pdbx_description
1 polymer ?
#
loop_
_entity_poly.entity_id
_entity_poly.type
_entity_poly.pdbx_seq_one_letter_code
_entity_poly.pdbx_strand_id
1 'polypeptide(L)'
;MRQIHKAGEKCFVDYAGPTIPIIDVLTGEITKAQIFVAVLGASSYTFALATAAQKTEDWLLGQRKAFEYFGGVTQVIVPDNPRSLVANPDRYEPQVGRSYAEFAAHYGCAVIPARLRKPQDKSKVEVGVQVVERWILARLRRQQFFSLADLNIAIANLLEELNARPFKKLPGSRRSAFEAIDKPALKSLPATIFESCSWKKAKVGIDYHVELEHHYYSVPYQYARKAVELCYTTGVVEILCDGKRIAAHARVMRTGYSHGLSSQTTVSEHMPKAHQAHLEWSSERLLNWGKEIAHPPNC
;
A
#
# COMPACT_ATOMS: atom_id res chain seq x y z
N MET A 1 -20.27 16.50 25.83
CA MET A 1 -19.92 17.66 25.00
C MET A 1 -20.04 17.23 23.53
N ARG A 2 -20.81 17.95 22.69
CA ARG A 2 -21.04 17.58 21.29
C ARG A 2 -19.79 17.94 20.49
N GLN A 3 -19.18 16.97 19.79
CA GLN A 3 -18.02 17.26 18.93
C GLN A 3 -18.47 18.00 17.69
N ILE A 4 -17.78 19.08 17.36
CA ILE A 4 -17.96 19.83 16.12
C ILE A 4 -16.89 19.35 15.14
N HIS A 5 -17.30 18.83 13.98
CA HIS A 5 -16.40 18.42 12.91
C HIS A 5 -16.40 19.50 11.83
N LYS A 6 -15.22 20.02 11.50
CA LYS A 6 -15.05 20.98 10.41
C LYS A 6 -15.05 20.26 9.07
N ALA A 7 -15.53 20.93 8.03
CA ALA A 7 -15.52 20.42 6.67
C ALA A 7 -14.12 20.13 6.17
N GLY A 8 -13.92 19.01 5.48
CA GLY A 8 -12.64 18.59 4.94
C GLY A 8 -11.54 18.26 5.97
N GLU A 9 -11.86 18.36 7.28
CA GLU A 9 -10.84 18.19 8.34
C GLU A 9 -10.51 16.71 8.57
N LYS A 10 -11.51 15.87 8.88
CA LYS A 10 -11.29 14.51 9.38
C LYS A 10 -11.98 13.43 8.54
N CYS A 11 -11.22 12.39 8.21
CA CYS A 11 -11.73 11.11 7.74
C CYS A 11 -11.50 10.06 8.84
N PHE A 12 -12.56 9.46 9.33
CA PHE A 12 -12.52 8.38 10.30
C PHE A 12 -12.53 7.05 9.57
N VAL A 13 -11.63 6.13 9.93
CA VAL A 13 -11.49 4.84 9.27
C VAL A 13 -11.40 3.69 10.24
N ASP A 14 -12.06 2.58 9.88
CA ASP A 14 -12.11 1.36 10.67
C ASP A 14 -12.49 0.16 9.78
N TYR A 15 -12.44 -1.04 10.34
CA TYR A 15 -13.02 -2.23 9.76
C TYR A 15 -14.32 -2.61 10.49
N ALA A 16 -15.32 -3.05 9.73
CA ALA A 16 -16.53 -3.62 10.30
C ALA A 16 -16.23 -4.96 10.95
N GLY A 17 -16.92 -5.26 12.08
CA GLY A 17 -16.78 -6.54 12.76
C GLY A 17 -17.25 -7.75 11.95
N PRO A 18 -18.44 -7.69 11.29
CA PRO A 18 -18.93 -8.77 10.43
C PRO A 18 -18.13 -8.86 9.11
N THR A 19 -17.87 -10.11 8.69
CA THR A 19 -17.22 -10.45 7.41
C THR A 19 -18.23 -11.04 6.42
N ILE A 20 -17.90 -11.02 5.13
CA ILE A 20 -18.72 -11.65 4.08
C ILE A 20 -17.92 -12.82 3.47
N PRO A 21 -18.53 -14.02 3.35
CA PRO A 21 -17.87 -15.16 2.74
C PRO A 21 -17.73 -14.97 1.23
N ILE A 22 -16.57 -15.35 0.68
CA ILE A 22 -16.31 -15.49 -0.75
C ILE A 22 -15.97 -16.94 -1.01
N ILE A 23 -16.62 -17.55 -1.98
CA ILE A 23 -16.48 -18.94 -2.35
C ILE A 23 -15.58 -19.04 -3.58
N ASP A 24 -14.48 -19.76 -3.48
CA ASP A 24 -13.67 -20.09 -4.65
C ASP A 24 -14.42 -21.08 -5.54
N VAL A 25 -14.62 -20.73 -6.81
CA VAL A 25 -15.42 -21.53 -7.77
C VAL A 25 -14.78 -22.87 -8.07
N LEU A 26 -13.44 -22.95 -8.03
CA LEU A 26 -12.69 -24.16 -8.41
C LEU A 26 -12.52 -25.13 -7.24
N THR A 27 -12.22 -24.59 -6.06
CA THR A 27 -11.87 -25.39 -4.88
C THR A 27 -13.04 -25.54 -3.90
N GLY A 28 -14.04 -24.67 -3.98
CA GLY A 28 -15.11 -24.57 -2.99
C GLY A 28 -14.64 -23.98 -1.64
N GLU A 29 -13.40 -23.53 -1.53
CA GLU A 29 -12.88 -22.95 -0.31
C GLU A 29 -13.57 -21.62 0.00
N ILE A 30 -13.87 -21.40 1.29
CA ILE A 30 -14.53 -20.18 1.75
C ILE A 30 -13.51 -19.28 2.44
N THR A 31 -13.26 -18.13 1.86
CA THR A 31 -12.48 -17.06 2.46
C THR A 31 -13.40 -15.96 3.02
N LYS A 32 -12.95 -15.23 4.06
CA LYS A 32 -13.75 -14.18 4.72
C LYS A 32 -13.25 -12.82 4.33
N ALA A 33 -13.99 -12.09 3.50
CA ALA A 33 -13.68 -10.70 3.17
C ALA A 33 -13.90 -9.78 4.38
N GLN A 34 -12.95 -8.90 4.61
CA GLN A 34 -13.00 -7.84 5.61
C GLN A 34 -13.58 -6.58 4.99
N ILE A 35 -14.31 -5.77 5.76
CA ILE A 35 -14.99 -4.60 5.21
C ILE A 35 -14.38 -3.33 5.81
N PHE A 36 -13.58 -2.64 5.01
CA PHE A 36 -13.03 -1.33 5.32
C PHE A 36 -14.14 -0.27 5.22
N VAL A 37 -14.18 0.67 6.16
CA VAL A 37 -15.15 1.76 6.23
C VAL A 37 -14.41 3.08 6.44
N ALA A 38 -14.76 4.09 5.65
CA ALA A 38 -14.29 5.47 5.82
C ALA A 38 -15.48 6.42 5.88
N VAL A 39 -15.44 7.36 6.85
CA VAL A 39 -16.54 8.31 7.08
C VAL A 39 -16.00 9.72 7.25
N LEU A 40 -16.51 10.67 6.47
CA LEU A 40 -16.18 12.07 6.63
C LEU A 40 -16.82 12.67 7.89
N GLY A 41 -16.06 13.49 8.59
CA GLY A 41 -16.47 14.04 9.89
C GLY A 41 -17.72 14.91 9.82
N ALA A 42 -17.79 15.88 8.90
CA ALA A 42 -18.85 16.85 8.84
C ALA A 42 -20.12 16.29 8.19
N SER A 43 -20.04 15.81 6.95
CA SER A 43 -21.20 15.30 6.18
C SER A 43 -21.68 13.92 6.59
N SER A 44 -20.82 13.12 7.25
CA SER A 44 -21.02 11.67 7.43
C SER A 44 -21.09 10.91 6.10
N TYR A 45 -20.55 11.46 5.01
CA TYR A 45 -20.45 10.78 3.74
C TYR A 45 -19.57 9.56 3.92
N THR A 46 -20.06 8.41 3.48
CA THR A 46 -19.51 7.10 3.85
C THR A 46 -18.98 6.40 2.62
N PHE A 47 -17.84 5.75 2.77
CA PHE A 47 -17.25 4.82 1.82
C PHE A 47 -17.05 3.46 2.48
N ALA A 48 -17.20 2.37 1.73
CA ALA A 48 -16.91 1.02 2.18
C ALA A 48 -16.29 0.20 1.04
N LEU A 49 -15.38 -0.71 1.40
CA LEU A 49 -14.65 -1.57 0.47
C LEU A 49 -14.37 -2.92 1.12
N ALA A 50 -14.61 -4.02 0.39
CA ALA A 50 -14.15 -5.34 0.81
C ALA A 50 -12.68 -5.56 0.45
N THR A 51 -11.91 -6.08 1.41
CA THR A 51 -10.51 -6.46 1.28
C THR A 51 -10.29 -7.91 1.71
N ALA A 52 -9.19 -8.53 1.30
CA ALA A 52 -8.89 -9.92 1.65
C ALA A 52 -8.54 -10.08 3.13
N ALA A 53 -7.89 -9.09 3.73
CA ALA A 53 -7.44 -9.11 5.12
C ALA A 53 -7.47 -7.70 5.72
N GLN A 54 -6.91 -7.53 6.93
CA GLN A 54 -6.72 -6.23 7.59
C GLN A 54 -5.22 -5.92 7.76
N LYS A 55 -4.40 -6.31 6.78
CA LYS A 55 -2.97 -5.99 6.77
C LYS A 55 -2.75 -4.51 6.43
N THR A 56 -1.55 -4.01 6.66
CA THR A 56 -1.19 -2.61 6.34
C THR A 56 -1.51 -2.27 4.88
N GLU A 57 -1.25 -3.18 3.95
CA GLU A 57 -1.53 -3.01 2.51
C GLU A 57 -3.03 -2.83 2.24
N ASP A 58 -3.89 -3.61 2.94
CA ASP A 58 -5.36 -3.50 2.82
C ASP A 58 -5.86 -2.17 3.36
N TRP A 59 -5.30 -1.69 4.48
CA TRP A 59 -5.60 -0.36 5.03
C TRP A 59 -5.22 0.75 4.06
N LEU A 60 -4.02 0.69 3.47
CA LEU A 60 -3.54 1.67 2.50
C LEU A 60 -4.39 1.67 1.23
N LEU A 61 -4.76 0.47 0.75
CA LEU A 61 -5.67 0.31 -0.40
C LEU A 61 -7.05 0.91 -0.09
N GLY A 62 -7.64 0.58 1.05
CA GLY A 62 -8.94 1.09 1.49
C GLY A 62 -8.94 2.61 1.60
N GLN A 63 -7.90 3.18 2.21
CA GLN A 63 -7.76 4.62 2.36
C GLN A 63 -7.58 5.34 1.02
N ARG A 64 -6.75 4.80 0.12
CA ARG A 64 -6.58 5.32 -1.23
C ARG A 64 -7.91 5.33 -1.99
N LYS A 65 -8.63 4.21 -1.97
CA LYS A 65 -9.94 4.09 -2.63
C LYS A 65 -10.99 5.03 -2.04
N ALA A 66 -10.93 5.28 -0.73
CA ALA A 66 -11.78 6.27 -0.08
C ALA A 66 -11.49 7.69 -0.60
N PHE A 67 -10.22 8.08 -0.73
CA PHE A 67 -9.86 9.39 -1.28
C PHE A 67 -10.25 9.52 -2.76
N GLU A 68 -10.06 8.47 -3.57
CA GLU A 68 -10.54 8.42 -4.95
C GLU A 68 -12.07 8.63 -5.03
N TYR A 69 -12.84 7.96 -4.16
CA TYR A 69 -14.31 8.07 -4.10
C TYR A 69 -14.78 9.44 -3.63
N PHE A 70 -14.08 10.06 -2.67
CA PHE A 70 -14.39 11.41 -2.20
C PHE A 70 -13.93 12.48 -3.21
N GLY A 71 -13.06 12.14 -4.15
CA GLY A 71 -12.49 13.09 -5.10
C GLY A 71 -11.52 14.08 -4.46
N GLY A 72 -10.93 13.74 -3.30
CA GLY A 72 -10.01 14.61 -2.59
C GLY A 72 -9.52 14.03 -1.26
N VAL A 73 -8.65 14.77 -0.59
CA VAL A 73 -7.95 14.36 0.62
C VAL A 73 -8.34 15.21 1.81
N THR A 74 -8.67 14.59 2.94
CA THR A 74 -8.90 15.30 4.21
C THR A 74 -7.59 15.73 4.86
N GLN A 75 -7.63 16.70 5.78
CA GLN A 75 -6.44 17.14 6.49
C GLN A 75 -5.90 16.07 7.42
N VAL A 76 -6.81 15.28 8.03
CA VAL A 76 -6.47 14.27 9.05
C VAL A 76 -7.22 12.98 8.77
N ILE A 77 -6.48 11.86 8.85
CA ILE A 77 -7.02 10.51 8.92
C ILE A 77 -7.03 10.09 10.40
N VAL A 78 -8.15 9.57 10.87
CA VAL A 78 -8.32 9.08 12.25
C VAL A 78 -8.63 7.58 12.23
N PRO A 79 -7.60 6.72 12.22
CA PRO A 79 -7.81 5.28 12.33
C PRO A 79 -8.14 4.88 13.77
N ASP A 80 -8.96 3.84 13.95
CA ASP A 80 -9.21 3.25 15.25
C ASP A 80 -8.05 2.36 15.70
N ASN A 81 -6.91 2.97 15.98
CA ASN A 81 -5.69 2.43 16.59
C ASN A 81 -5.41 0.92 16.28
N PRO A 82 -5.41 0.50 15.03
CA PRO A 82 -5.15 -0.88 14.68
C PRO A 82 -3.67 -1.20 14.87
N ARG A 83 -3.38 -2.36 15.46
CA ARG A 83 -2.00 -2.85 15.68
C ARG A 83 -1.18 -2.93 14.38
N SER A 84 -1.84 -3.10 13.24
CA SER A 84 -1.21 -3.13 11.92
C SER A 84 -0.71 -1.76 11.43
N LEU A 85 -1.23 -0.66 11.98
CA LEU A 85 -0.86 0.70 11.57
C LEU A 85 0.02 1.43 12.59
N VAL A 86 0.08 0.93 13.82
CA VAL A 86 0.80 1.57 14.92
C VAL A 86 1.98 0.69 15.32
N ALA A 87 3.19 1.18 15.10
CA ALA A 87 4.42 0.45 15.44
C ALA A 87 4.59 0.27 16.96
N ASN A 88 4.19 1.30 17.75
CA ASN A 88 4.15 1.25 19.19
C ASN A 88 2.83 1.86 19.68
N PRO A 89 1.89 1.05 20.20
CA PRO A 89 0.66 1.56 20.80
C PRO A 89 0.95 2.19 22.16
N ASP A 90 1.42 3.42 22.19
CA ASP A 90 1.53 4.21 23.40
C ASP A 90 0.17 4.86 23.70
N ARG A 91 -0.10 5.03 25.01
CA ARG A 91 -1.34 5.66 25.47
C ARG A 91 -1.41 7.15 25.16
N TYR A 92 -0.26 7.80 25.04
CA TYR A 92 -0.14 9.25 24.88
C TYR A 92 0.31 9.64 23.47
N GLU A 93 1.26 8.92 22.87
CA GLU A 93 1.81 9.19 21.54
C GLU A 93 1.98 7.88 20.72
N PRO A 94 0.90 7.34 20.12
CA PRO A 94 0.99 6.17 19.28
C PRO A 94 1.83 6.47 18.01
N GLN A 95 2.93 5.74 17.83
CA GLN A 95 3.78 5.90 16.64
C GLN A 95 3.15 5.19 15.44
N VAL A 96 2.96 5.93 14.36
CA VAL A 96 2.44 5.43 13.09
C VAL A 96 3.52 4.60 12.38
N GLY A 97 3.14 3.45 11.83
CA GLY A 97 4.05 2.62 11.05
C GLY A 97 4.60 3.36 9.82
N ARG A 98 5.84 3.03 9.41
CA ARG A 98 6.58 3.71 8.33
C ARG A 98 5.75 3.84 7.04
N SER A 99 5.19 2.75 6.55
CA SER A 99 4.41 2.75 5.30
C SER A 99 3.18 3.66 5.36
N TYR A 100 2.55 3.78 6.53
CA TYR A 100 1.40 4.65 6.71
C TYR A 100 1.81 6.12 6.85
N ALA A 101 2.98 6.39 7.42
CA ALA A 101 3.58 7.73 7.46
C ALA A 101 3.97 8.20 6.05
N GLU A 102 4.56 7.34 5.23
CA GLU A 102 4.88 7.60 3.83
C GLU A 102 3.62 7.87 3.00
N PHE A 103 2.56 7.08 3.22
CA PHE A 103 1.24 7.32 2.62
C PHE A 103 0.70 8.71 2.97
N ALA A 104 0.72 9.05 4.26
CA ALA A 104 0.23 10.33 4.73
C ALA A 104 1.03 11.51 4.15
N ALA A 105 2.35 11.38 4.06
CA ALA A 105 3.22 12.36 3.43
C ALA A 105 2.91 12.54 1.93
N HIS A 106 2.70 11.43 1.19
CA HIS A 106 2.34 11.46 -0.22
C HIS A 106 1.02 12.20 -0.49
N TYR A 107 0.01 11.96 0.33
CA TYR A 107 -1.30 12.63 0.21
C TYR A 107 -1.35 13.99 0.91
N GLY A 108 -0.28 14.42 1.60
CA GLY A 108 -0.22 15.69 2.32
C GLY A 108 -1.25 15.79 3.46
N CYS A 109 -1.53 14.68 4.16
CA CYS A 109 -2.44 14.61 5.29
C CYS A 109 -1.71 14.15 6.56
N ALA A 110 -2.31 14.39 7.73
CA ALA A 110 -1.82 13.88 9.01
C ALA A 110 -2.57 12.59 9.39
N VAL A 111 -1.90 11.72 10.13
CA VAL A 111 -2.54 10.54 10.75
C VAL A 111 -2.55 10.74 12.25
N ILE A 112 -3.73 10.76 12.84
CA ILE A 112 -3.91 10.91 14.28
C ILE A 112 -4.77 9.72 14.76
N PRO A 113 -4.15 8.64 15.27
CA PRO A 113 -4.89 7.50 15.77
C PRO A 113 -5.83 7.91 16.93
N ALA A 114 -7.01 7.31 16.98
CA ALA A 114 -7.96 7.54 18.06
C ALA A 114 -7.34 7.15 19.39
N ARG A 115 -7.50 8.01 20.41
CA ARG A 115 -6.91 7.78 21.73
C ARG A 115 -7.55 6.59 22.44
N LEU A 116 -6.71 5.72 23.02
CA LEU A 116 -7.16 4.59 23.82
C LEU A 116 -8.06 5.09 24.99
N ARG A 117 -9.20 4.44 25.20
CA ARG A 117 -10.17 4.72 26.28
C ARG A 117 -10.83 6.11 26.25
N LYS A 118 -10.89 6.78 25.07
CA LYS A 118 -11.73 7.97 24.88
C LYS A 118 -12.83 7.67 23.85
N PRO A 119 -13.98 7.13 24.26
CA PRO A 119 -15.07 6.72 23.35
C PRO A 119 -15.57 7.85 22.46
N GLN A 120 -15.46 9.10 22.92
CA GLN A 120 -15.89 10.27 22.16
C GLN A 120 -15.09 10.46 20.85
N ASP A 121 -13.82 10.09 20.82
CA ASP A 121 -12.98 10.22 19.61
C ASP A 121 -13.40 9.20 18.53
N LYS A 122 -14.04 8.09 18.93
CA LYS A 122 -14.46 6.97 18.09
C LYS A 122 -15.93 7.02 17.66
N SER A 123 -16.77 7.79 18.36
CA SER A 123 -18.24 7.76 18.19
C SER A 123 -18.68 7.95 16.73
N LYS A 124 -17.94 8.74 15.94
CA LYS A 124 -18.30 9.01 14.55
C LYS A 124 -18.04 7.80 13.65
N VAL A 125 -16.89 7.13 13.79
CA VAL A 125 -16.57 5.93 13.01
C VAL A 125 -17.43 4.74 13.44
N GLU A 126 -17.65 4.57 14.76
CA GLU A 126 -18.54 3.51 15.29
C GLU A 126 -19.96 3.62 14.72
N VAL A 127 -20.53 4.83 14.69
CA VAL A 127 -21.84 5.08 14.05
C VAL A 127 -21.78 4.79 12.54
N GLY A 128 -20.70 5.18 11.86
CA GLY A 128 -20.50 4.91 10.44
C GLY A 128 -20.41 3.40 10.14
N VAL A 129 -19.63 2.67 10.91
CA VAL A 129 -19.52 1.21 10.82
C VAL A 129 -20.89 0.55 11.05
N GLN A 130 -21.60 0.91 12.13
CA GLN A 130 -22.94 0.37 12.39
C GLN A 130 -23.94 0.68 11.25
N VAL A 131 -23.82 1.82 10.63
CA VAL A 131 -24.67 2.17 9.46
C VAL A 131 -24.33 1.27 8.28
N VAL A 132 -23.06 1.02 7.98
CA VAL A 132 -22.62 0.10 6.92
C VAL A 132 -23.10 -1.32 7.23
N GLU A 133 -22.92 -1.80 8.48
CA GLU A 133 -23.37 -3.11 8.90
C GLU A 133 -24.89 -3.32 8.68
N ARG A 134 -25.71 -2.34 9.11
CA ARG A 134 -27.16 -2.43 9.03
C ARG A 134 -27.72 -2.26 7.62
N TRP A 135 -27.11 -1.41 6.81
CA TRP A 135 -27.66 -1.01 5.51
C TRP A 135 -27.02 -1.69 4.32
N ILE A 136 -25.76 -2.11 4.44
CA ILE A 136 -25.02 -2.79 3.39
C ILE A 136 -24.88 -4.27 3.75
N LEU A 137 -24.14 -4.60 4.83
CA LEU A 137 -23.79 -5.98 5.12
C LEU A 137 -25.02 -6.84 5.44
N ALA A 138 -26.00 -6.31 6.16
CA ALA A 138 -27.25 -7.03 6.46
C ALA A 138 -28.03 -7.42 5.20
N ARG A 139 -27.95 -6.63 4.12
CA ARG A 139 -28.58 -6.94 2.82
C ARG A 139 -27.80 -7.99 2.03
N LEU A 140 -26.45 -7.97 2.15
CA LEU A 140 -25.56 -8.86 1.42
C LEU A 140 -25.40 -10.25 2.07
N ARG A 141 -25.75 -10.42 3.34
CA ARG A 141 -25.52 -11.65 4.12
C ARG A 141 -26.15 -12.93 3.55
N ARG A 142 -27.16 -12.78 2.68
CA ARG A 142 -27.86 -13.91 2.03
C ARG A 142 -27.45 -14.11 0.57
N GLN A 143 -26.56 -13.28 0.06
CA GLN A 143 -26.01 -13.38 -1.29
C GLN A 143 -24.73 -14.20 -1.26
N GLN A 144 -24.46 -14.90 -2.35
CA GLN A 144 -23.21 -15.65 -2.53
C GLN A 144 -22.30 -14.84 -3.44
N PHE A 145 -21.03 -14.75 -3.09
CA PHE A 145 -20.00 -14.05 -3.85
C PHE A 145 -18.88 -15.00 -4.18
N PHE A 146 -18.37 -14.89 -5.40
CA PHE A 146 -17.32 -15.75 -5.92
C PHE A 146 -16.01 -14.98 -6.15
N SER A 147 -16.04 -13.65 -6.00
CA SER A 147 -14.85 -12.81 -6.04
C SER A 147 -14.98 -11.56 -5.15
N LEU A 148 -13.85 -10.98 -4.76
CA LEU A 148 -13.81 -9.67 -4.12
C LEU A 148 -14.37 -8.57 -5.03
N ALA A 149 -14.20 -8.70 -6.34
CA ALA A 149 -14.69 -7.75 -7.32
C ALA A 149 -16.22 -7.70 -7.34
N ASP A 150 -16.89 -8.85 -7.39
CA ASP A 150 -18.35 -8.94 -7.36
C ASP A 150 -18.93 -8.37 -6.07
N LEU A 151 -18.31 -8.72 -4.93
CA LEU A 151 -18.68 -8.16 -3.64
C LEU A 151 -18.53 -6.63 -3.61
N ASN A 152 -17.43 -6.10 -4.13
CA ASN A 152 -17.20 -4.66 -4.17
C ASN A 152 -18.19 -3.91 -5.09
N ILE A 153 -18.61 -4.51 -6.20
CA ILE A 153 -19.68 -3.95 -7.06
C ILE A 153 -21.00 -3.89 -6.27
N ALA A 154 -21.36 -4.96 -5.56
CA ALA A 154 -22.58 -4.99 -4.75
C ALA A 154 -22.53 -3.95 -3.60
N ILE A 155 -21.38 -3.81 -2.93
CA ILE A 155 -21.16 -2.78 -1.90
C ILE A 155 -21.31 -1.38 -2.51
N ALA A 156 -20.70 -1.11 -3.65
CA ALA A 156 -20.76 0.20 -4.30
C ALA A 156 -22.20 0.63 -4.62
N ASN A 157 -23.01 -0.27 -5.16
CA ASN A 157 -24.43 0.00 -5.45
C ASN A 157 -25.22 0.38 -4.18
N LEU A 158 -25.04 -0.40 -3.10
CA LEU A 158 -25.72 -0.13 -1.83
C LEU A 158 -25.18 1.13 -1.13
N LEU A 159 -23.94 1.47 -1.37
CA LEU A 159 -23.28 2.67 -0.85
C LEU A 159 -23.87 3.93 -1.47
N GLU A 160 -24.16 3.91 -2.78
CA GLU A 160 -24.85 4.99 -3.48
C GLU A 160 -26.25 5.24 -2.89
N GLU A 161 -27.01 4.15 -2.67
CA GLU A 161 -28.33 4.24 -2.00
C GLU A 161 -28.20 4.81 -0.58
N LEU A 162 -27.22 4.33 0.20
CA LEU A 162 -26.99 4.79 1.56
C LEU A 162 -26.68 6.27 1.63
N ASN A 163 -25.81 6.77 0.76
CA ASN A 163 -25.39 8.17 0.74
C ASN A 163 -26.48 9.11 0.19
N ALA A 164 -27.34 8.63 -0.70
CA ALA A 164 -28.47 9.38 -1.22
C ALA A 164 -29.66 9.43 -0.25
N ARG A 165 -29.70 8.54 0.73
CA ARG A 165 -30.83 8.42 1.66
C ARG A 165 -31.00 9.69 2.53
N PRO A 166 -32.24 10.24 2.65
CA PRO A 166 -32.52 11.36 3.52
C PRO A 166 -32.17 11.10 4.99
N PHE A 167 -31.68 12.11 5.66
CA PHE A 167 -31.49 12.06 7.10
C PHE A 167 -32.82 11.99 7.85
N LYS A 168 -32.86 11.30 8.99
CA LYS A 168 -34.09 11.22 9.80
C LYS A 168 -34.43 12.51 10.53
N LYS A 169 -33.40 13.31 10.92
CA LYS A 169 -33.58 14.50 11.82
C LYS A 169 -33.02 15.78 11.23
N LEU A 170 -32.39 15.73 10.06
CA LEU A 170 -31.79 16.88 9.39
C LEU A 170 -32.31 16.94 7.96
N PRO A 171 -32.35 18.11 7.34
CA PRO A 171 -32.65 18.22 5.91
C PRO A 171 -31.53 17.61 5.07
N GLY A 172 -31.90 17.11 3.89
CA GLY A 172 -30.94 16.56 2.93
C GLY A 172 -30.47 15.13 3.24
N SER A 173 -29.38 14.77 2.62
CA SER A 173 -28.74 13.44 2.69
C SER A 173 -27.25 13.57 2.96
N ARG A 174 -26.55 12.43 3.15
CA ARG A 174 -25.07 12.42 3.25
C ARG A 174 -24.43 13.00 1.99
N ARG A 175 -24.96 12.66 0.82
CA ARG A 175 -24.48 13.16 -0.47
C ARG A 175 -24.67 14.68 -0.57
N SER A 176 -25.86 15.21 -0.31
CA SER A 176 -26.10 16.65 -0.38
C SER A 176 -25.25 17.44 0.63
N ALA A 177 -25.07 16.90 1.84
CA ALA A 177 -24.17 17.50 2.82
C ALA A 177 -22.71 17.45 2.37
N PHE A 178 -22.26 16.34 1.77
CA PHE A 178 -20.92 16.21 1.22
C PHE A 178 -20.66 17.24 0.13
N GLU A 179 -21.55 17.34 -0.86
CA GLU A 179 -21.42 18.27 -1.98
C GLU A 179 -21.40 19.74 -1.52
N ALA A 180 -22.20 20.05 -0.51
CA ALA A 180 -22.31 21.42 -0.01
C ALA A 180 -21.15 21.84 0.89
N ILE A 181 -20.60 20.96 1.73
CA ILE A 181 -19.65 21.36 2.78
C ILE A 181 -18.30 20.67 2.74
N ASP A 182 -18.24 19.33 2.56
CA ASP A 182 -16.95 18.62 2.61
C ASP A 182 -16.19 18.71 1.28
N LYS A 183 -16.86 18.45 0.14
CA LYS A 183 -16.22 18.42 -1.18
C LYS A 183 -15.42 19.68 -1.53
N PRO A 184 -15.92 20.92 -1.32
CA PRO A 184 -15.16 22.13 -1.60
C PRO A 184 -13.99 22.36 -0.62
N ALA A 185 -14.00 21.69 0.54
CA ALA A 185 -12.97 21.82 1.58
C ALA A 185 -11.88 20.74 1.52
N LEU A 186 -12.04 19.70 0.68
CA LEU A 186 -11.04 18.68 0.47
C LEU A 186 -9.85 19.24 -0.32
N LYS A 187 -8.64 18.76 -0.02
CA LYS A 187 -7.46 19.00 -0.83
C LYS A 187 -7.55 18.18 -2.13
N SER A 188 -6.96 18.68 -3.21
CA SER A 188 -6.85 17.92 -4.46
C SER A 188 -6.05 16.64 -4.29
N LEU A 189 -6.40 15.61 -5.05
CA LEU A 189 -5.62 14.38 -5.12
C LEU A 189 -4.25 14.66 -5.76
N PRO A 190 -3.17 13.99 -5.31
CA PRO A 190 -1.89 14.07 -6.00
C PRO A 190 -2.00 13.49 -7.41
N ALA A 191 -1.14 13.95 -8.33
CA ALA A 191 -1.11 13.49 -9.72
C ALA A 191 -0.69 12.02 -9.84
N THR A 192 0.10 11.51 -8.88
CA THR A 192 0.58 10.14 -8.86
C THR A 192 -0.14 9.32 -7.81
N ILE A 193 -0.40 8.06 -8.11
CA ILE A 193 -0.99 7.11 -7.17
C ILE A 193 0.09 6.65 -6.20
N PHE A 194 -0.24 6.59 -4.90
CA PHE A 194 0.65 5.99 -3.91
C PHE A 194 0.73 4.47 -4.12
N GLU A 195 1.94 3.98 -4.31
CA GLU A 195 2.24 2.56 -4.32
C GLU A 195 2.90 2.18 -2.99
N SER A 196 2.25 1.27 -2.26
CA SER A 196 2.83 0.74 -1.02
C SER A 196 4.06 -0.08 -1.35
N CYS A 197 5.18 0.19 -0.69
CA CYS A 197 6.35 -0.65 -0.76
C CYS A 197 6.48 -1.55 0.48
N SER A 198 6.99 -2.73 0.27
CA SER A 198 7.41 -3.64 1.33
C SER A 198 8.88 -3.39 1.66
N TRP A 199 9.24 -3.56 2.93
CA TRP A 199 10.59 -3.31 3.42
C TRP A 199 11.26 -4.61 3.89
N LYS A 200 12.50 -4.84 3.47
CA LYS A 200 13.34 -5.96 3.93
C LYS A 200 14.73 -5.44 4.29
N LYS A 201 15.23 -5.78 5.48
CA LYS A 201 16.63 -5.57 5.81
C LYS A 201 17.47 -6.69 5.22
N ALA A 202 18.60 -6.37 4.62
CA ALA A 202 19.52 -7.33 4.02
C ALA A 202 20.97 -6.87 4.20
N LYS A 203 21.90 -7.76 3.85
CA LYS A 203 23.33 -7.46 3.81
C LYS A 203 23.83 -7.70 2.39
N VAL A 204 24.59 -6.77 1.85
CA VAL A 204 25.20 -6.92 0.54
C VAL A 204 26.28 -8.01 0.57
N GLY A 205 26.24 -8.92 -0.39
CA GLY A 205 27.25 -9.96 -0.58
C GLY A 205 28.62 -9.38 -0.94
N ILE A 206 29.65 -10.23 -0.92
CA ILE A 206 31.00 -9.87 -1.38
C ILE A 206 31.04 -9.61 -2.88
N ASP A 207 30.11 -10.21 -3.59
CA ASP A 207 29.82 -10.10 -5.03
C ASP A 207 28.97 -8.88 -5.39
N TYR A 208 28.83 -7.92 -4.46
CA TYR A 208 28.03 -6.69 -4.59
C TYR A 208 26.55 -6.91 -4.96
N HIS A 209 25.97 -8.06 -4.61
CA HIS A 209 24.55 -8.33 -4.79
C HIS A 209 23.81 -8.43 -3.46
N VAL A 210 22.52 -8.17 -3.52
CA VAL A 210 21.58 -8.37 -2.43
C VAL A 210 20.40 -9.23 -2.90
N GLU A 211 20.00 -10.17 -2.06
CA GLU A 211 18.96 -11.15 -2.40
C GLU A 211 17.58 -10.66 -1.97
N LEU A 212 16.61 -10.74 -2.91
CA LEU A 212 15.19 -10.59 -2.66
C LEU A 212 14.43 -11.71 -3.40
N GLU A 213 13.73 -12.57 -2.64
CA GLU A 213 12.89 -13.65 -3.19
C GLU A 213 13.60 -14.53 -4.22
N HIS A 214 14.83 -14.97 -3.87
CA HIS A 214 15.70 -15.80 -4.71
C HIS A 214 16.19 -15.16 -6.01
N HIS A 215 16.07 -13.83 -6.13
CA HIS A 215 16.69 -13.05 -7.18
C HIS A 215 17.75 -12.11 -6.60
N TYR A 216 18.87 -11.93 -7.30
CA TYR A 216 20.00 -11.13 -6.87
C TYR A 216 20.07 -9.82 -7.65
N TYR A 217 20.14 -8.69 -6.92
CA TYR A 217 20.22 -7.34 -7.48
C TYR A 217 21.54 -6.70 -7.13
N SER A 218 22.26 -6.18 -8.13
CA SER A 218 23.55 -5.54 -7.89
C SER A 218 23.42 -4.16 -7.25
N VAL A 219 24.41 -3.80 -6.45
CA VAL A 219 24.62 -2.45 -5.91
C VAL A 219 26.05 -2.02 -6.20
N PRO A 220 26.40 -0.72 -6.17
CA PRO A 220 27.78 -0.29 -6.34
C PRO A 220 28.71 -1.04 -5.39
N TYR A 221 29.79 -1.61 -5.89
CA TYR A 221 30.70 -2.52 -5.17
C TYR A 221 31.26 -1.96 -3.86
N GLN A 222 31.31 -0.60 -3.73
CA GLN A 222 31.73 0.07 -2.48
C GLN A 222 30.83 -0.24 -1.29
N TYR A 223 29.62 -0.74 -1.54
CA TYR A 223 28.66 -1.13 -0.50
C TYR A 223 28.72 -2.62 -0.14
N ALA A 224 29.69 -3.38 -0.70
CA ALA A 224 29.88 -4.78 -0.35
C ALA A 224 30.02 -4.96 1.17
N ARG A 225 29.34 -5.99 1.72
CA ARG A 225 29.25 -6.32 3.15
C ARG A 225 28.52 -5.32 4.04
N LYS A 226 28.00 -4.20 3.51
CA LYS A 226 27.19 -3.25 4.29
C LYS A 226 25.76 -3.76 4.50
N ALA A 227 25.15 -3.33 5.59
CA ALA A 227 23.72 -3.51 5.82
C ALA A 227 22.95 -2.50 4.95
N VAL A 228 21.86 -2.95 4.33
CA VAL A 228 21.01 -2.15 3.46
C VAL A 228 19.53 -2.44 3.73
N GLU A 229 18.69 -1.53 3.33
CA GLU A 229 17.23 -1.71 3.33
C GLU A 229 16.74 -1.79 1.88
N LEU A 230 15.94 -2.79 1.57
CA LEU A 230 15.23 -2.90 0.30
C LEU A 230 13.81 -2.37 0.48
N CYS A 231 13.43 -1.42 -0.36
CA CYS A 231 12.06 -0.98 -0.56
C CYS A 231 11.58 -1.52 -1.90
N TYR A 232 10.55 -2.36 -1.92
CA TYR A 232 10.12 -2.98 -3.16
C TYR A 232 8.60 -2.96 -3.33
N THR A 233 8.19 -2.64 -4.54
CA THR A 233 6.81 -2.69 -5.02
C THR A 233 6.61 -3.91 -5.92
N THR A 234 5.48 -4.00 -6.62
CA THR A 234 5.27 -5.04 -7.65
C THR A 234 6.21 -4.90 -8.84
N GLY A 235 6.67 -3.69 -9.18
CA GLY A 235 7.47 -3.42 -10.37
C GLY A 235 8.91 -3.01 -10.13
N VAL A 236 9.25 -2.49 -8.96
CA VAL A 236 10.56 -1.87 -8.67
C VAL A 236 11.13 -2.37 -7.36
N VAL A 237 12.45 -2.53 -7.31
CA VAL A 237 13.24 -2.75 -6.11
C VAL A 237 14.21 -1.60 -5.95
N GLU A 238 14.09 -0.83 -4.88
CA GLU A 238 15.03 0.21 -4.48
C GLU A 238 15.87 -0.28 -3.30
N ILE A 239 17.17 -0.02 -3.36
CA ILE A 239 18.12 -0.43 -2.33
C ILE A 239 18.69 0.83 -1.69
N LEU A 240 18.57 0.92 -0.37
CA LEU A 240 18.99 2.07 0.42
C LEU A 240 20.07 1.69 1.42
N CYS A 241 21.06 2.56 1.57
CA CYS A 241 22.08 2.47 2.62
C CYS A 241 22.02 3.77 3.43
N ASP A 242 21.84 3.66 4.75
CA ASP A 242 21.70 4.80 5.65
C ASP A 242 20.65 5.84 5.17
N GLY A 243 19.49 5.33 4.69
CA GLY A 243 18.38 6.16 4.18
C GLY A 243 18.61 6.77 2.79
N LYS A 244 19.78 6.58 2.17
CA LYS A 244 20.08 7.08 0.82
C LYS A 244 19.94 5.95 -0.20
N ARG A 245 19.18 6.18 -1.28
CA ARG A 245 19.05 5.23 -2.39
C ARG A 245 20.38 5.08 -3.12
N ILE A 246 20.88 3.85 -3.20
CA ILE A 246 22.16 3.50 -3.84
C ILE A 246 21.98 2.72 -5.14
N ALA A 247 20.83 2.04 -5.32
CA ALA A 247 20.47 1.36 -6.57
C ALA A 247 18.94 1.26 -6.70
N ALA A 248 18.48 1.09 -7.95
CA ALA A 248 17.11 0.76 -8.28
C ALA A 248 17.08 -0.19 -9.47
N HIS A 249 16.20 -1.20 -9.43
CA HIS A 249 16.05 -2.23 -10.45
C HIS A 249 14.58 -2.50 -10.75
N ALA A 250 14.27 -2.95 -11.96
CA ALA A 250 12.99 -3.57 -12.23
C ALA A 250 12.89 -4.87 -11.43
N ARG A 251 11.75 -5.06 -10.71
CA ARG A 251 11.54 -6.28 -9.93
C ARG A 251 11.26 -7.46 -10.85
N VAL A 252 11.99 -8.54 -10.65
CA VAL A 252 11.76 -9.81 -11.34
C VAL A 252 10.88 -10.69 -10.46
N MET A 253 9.65 -10.93 -10.90
CA MET A 253 8.72 -11.86 -10.24
C MET A 253 8.97 -13.26 -10.78
N ARG A 254 9.42 -14.19 -9.92
CA ARG A 254 9.57 -15.60 -10.33
C ARG A 254 8.27 -16.35 -10.12
N THR A 255 7.69 -16.82 -11.20
CA THR A 255 6.59 -17.80 -11.17
C THR A 255 7.17 -19.20 -11.26
N GLY A 256 7.29 -19.90 -10.12
CA GLY A 256 7.68 -21.30 -10.04
C GLY A 256 9.11 -21.57 -9.51
N TYR A 257 9.27 -22.72 -8.87
CA TYR A 257 10.56 -23.28 -8.44
C TYR A 257 11.33 -23.77 -9.66
N SER A 258 12.24 -22.97 -10.20
CA SER A 258 13.28 -23.47 -11.07
C SER A 258 14.48 -23.84 -10.20
N HIS A 259 14.65 -25.13 -9.91
CA HIS A 259 15.87 -25.65 -9.31
C HIS A 259 17.07 -25.31 -10.19
N GLY A 260 18.05 -24.55 -9.67
CA GLY A 260 19.42 -24.60 -10.15
C GLY A 260 20.03 -23.35 -10.79
N LEU A 261 19.29 -22.28 -11.13
CA LEU A 261 19.90 -21.05 -11.65
C LEU A 261 19.47 -19.86 -10.78
N SER A 262 20.38 -19.35 -9.97
CA SER A 262 20.22 -18.06 -9.32
C SER A 262 20.12 -16.99 -10.41
N SER A 263 18.92 -16.39 -10.54
CA SER A 263 18.71 -15.31 -11.49
C SER A 263 19.27 -14.03 -10.87
N GLN A 264 20.05 -13.29 -11.62
CA GLN A 264 20.67 -12.05 -11.16
C GLN A 264 20.45 -10.91 -12.18
N THR A 265 20.27 -9.71 -11.66
CA THR A 265 20.27 -8.47 -12.44
C THR A 265 21.48 -7.66 -12.03
N THR A 266 22.44 -7.54 -12.93
CA THR A 266 23.71 -6.86 -12.68
C THR A 266 23.83 -5.65 -13.60
N VAL A 267 24.09 -4.49 -13.01
CA VAL A 267 24.36 -3.23 -13.70
C VAL A 267 25.89 -3.09 -13.81
N SER A 268 26.40 -2.81 -15.00
CA SER A 268 27.86 -2.75 -15.27
C SER A 268 28.57 -1.71 -14.43
N GLU A 269 27.93 -0.56 -14.18
CA GLU A 269 28.48 0.54 -13.36
C GLU A 269 28.62 0.17 -11.88
N HIS A 270 27.94 -0.88 -11.43
CA HIS A 270 28.05 -1.38 -10.06
C HIS A 270 29.30 -2.23 -9.83
N MET A 271 29.93 -2.70 -10.91
CA MET A 271 31.10 -3.59 -10.86
C MET A 271 32.41 -2.83 -10.64
N PRO A 272 33.40 -3.41 -9.98
CA PRO A 272 34.77 -2.94 -10.02
C PRO A 272 35.29 -2.94 -11.46
N LYS A 273 36.17 -2.02 -11.81
CA LYS A 273 36.76 -1.92 -13.17
C LYS A 273 37.39 -3.24 -13.63
N ALA A 274 38.02 -3.98 -12.73
CA ALA A 274 38.60 -5.29 -13.04
C ALA A 274 37.55 -6.31 -13.48
N HIS A 275 36.37 -6.31 -12.86
CA HIS A 275 35.26 -7.19 -13.25
C HIS A 275 34.61 -6.77 -14.56
N GLN A 276 34.50 -5.46 -14.80
CA GLN A 276 34.01 -4.92 -16.09
C GLN A 276 34.92 -5.36 -17.23
N ALA A 277 36.23 -5.25 -17.07
CA ALA A 277 37.22 -5.70 -18.05
C ALA A 277 37.11 -7.23 -18.33
N HIS A 278 36.81 -8.03 -17.32
CA HIS A 278 36.57 -9.48 -17.51
C HIS A 278 35.31 -9.79 -18.34
N LEU A 279 34.23 -9.00 -18.20
CA LEU A 279 33.02 -9.20 -19.02
C LEU A 279 33.23 -8.86 -20.49
N GLU A 280 34.18 -7.99 -20.80
CA GLU A 280 34.57 -7.66 -22.18
C GLU A 280 35.40 -8.79 -22.85
N TRP A 281 35.83 -9.79 -22.09
CA TRP A 281 36.58 -10.95 -22.59
C TRP A 281 35.62 -11.98 -23.18
N SER A 282 35.13 -11.70 -24.39
CA SER A 282 34.41 -12.70 -25.18
C SER A 282 35.36 -13.72 -25.77
N SER A 283 34.87 -14.94 -26.05
CA SER A 283 35.64 -15.99 -26.74
C SER A 283 36.26 -15.48 -28.06
N GLU A 284 35.53 -14.60 -28.74
CA GLU A 284 35.94 -14.00 -30.01
C GLU A 284 37.10 -12.98 -29.83
N ARG A 285 37.07 -12.18 -28.76
CA ARG A 285 38.15 -11.24 -28.42
C ARG A 285 39.43 -12.01 -28.01
N LEU A 286 39.29 -13.12 -27.25
CA LEU A 286 40.40 -13.98 -26.90
C LEU A 286 41.05 -14.64 -28.14
N LEU A 287 40.25 -15.08 -29.09
CA LEU A 287 40.71 -15.63 -30.37
C LEU A 287 41.43 -14.57 -31.23
N ASN A 288 40.90 -13.36 -31.29
CA ASN A 288 41.52 -12.26 -32.01
C ASN A 288 42.82 -11.83 -31.37
N TRP A 289 42.86 -11.71 -30.05
CA TRP A 289 44.07 -11.38 -29.30
C TRP A 289 45.13 -12.48 -29.48
N GLY A 290 44.73 -13.77 -29.45
CA GLY A 290 45.63 -14.88 -29.75
C GLY A 290 46.22 -14.83 -31.20
N LYS A 291 45.46 -14.38 -32.18
CA LYS A 291 45.92 -14.14 -33.53
C LYS A 291 46.89 -12.97 -33.66
N GLU A 292 46.65 -11.87 -32.92
CA GLU A 292 47.56 -10.70 -32.87
C GLU A 292 48.90 -11.06 -32.25
N ILE A 293 48.94 -11.89 -31.19
CA ILE A 293 50.17 -12.35 -30.54
C ILE A 293 50.90 -13.34 -31.46
N ALA A 294 50.20 -14.24 -32.16
CA ALA A 294 50.78 -15.23 -33.08
C ALA A 294 51.35 -14.60 -34.36
N HIS A 295 50.90 -13.41 -34.75
CA HIS A 295 51.37 -12.68 -35.93
C HIS A 295 51.62 -11.22 -35.55
N PRO A 296 52.74 -10.89 -34.89
CA PRO A 296 53.07 -9.50 -34.62
C PRO A 296 53.25 -8.77 -35.93
N PRO A 297 52.70 -7.54 -36.07
CA PRO A 297 52.93 -6.74 -37.27
C PRO A 297 54.42 -6.57 -37.46
N ASN A 298 54.93 -6.94 -38.62
CA ASN A 298 56.34 -6.82 -39.00
C ASN A 298 56.83 -5.42 -38.74
N CYS A 299 57.89 -5.27 -37.91
CA CYS A 299 58.74 -4.06 -37.87
C CYS A 299 59.44 -3.85 -39.19
#